data_05d143822617d1fb98dcb2fa27722748
#
_entry.id   05d143822617d1fb98dcb2fa27722748
#
_cell.length_a   1.000
_cell.length_b   1.000
_cell.length_c   1.000
_cell.angle_alpha   90.00
_cell.angle_beta   90.00
_cell.angle_gamma   90.00
#
_symmetry.space_group_name_H-M   'P 1'
#
loop_
_entity.id
_entity.type
_entity.pdbx_description
1 polymer ?
#
loop_
_entity_poly.entity_id
_entity_poly.type
_entity_poly.pdbx_seq_one_letter_code
_entity_poly.pdbx_strand_id
1 'polypeptide(L)'
;MQPPHTPQSTQSTQSTQATHVPYIQKGRLKVAKQLERFITHDVLPGAELSADDLWAKFSDTLPELLSINQSLLEKRVSLQQHIDLYCSPRQAINTQEYKTFLTEIGYLQAQPDDFHINTSNVDSEIATMAGPQLVVPINNARFALNAANARWGSLYDALYGSDIIKQPPSSKTKGYDADRGQKVIDYARTWLDVIAPLKTGSHLQSKGYTIDNGKLFITLADESVVGLKTPAQFTGYQGTIEQPICILIKHNNIHAEIQFDQNSVIGQQDTANIKDVFLESALTTIMDCEDSVAAVDAADKTLVYQNWLGLIKGDLTATITSGSKQVTRALNPDRQYLSAAGDSFSLSGRSLMFIRNVGHLMTTDAILFDDLPIYEGIMDALVTSLISKHDLLGNGAFKNSQAGSIYIVKPKMHGPEEVAFADLLFSKMESVLSLPRHSLKIGLMDEERRTSLNLKACIQAAKDRVVFINTGFLDRTGDEIHTSMQLGAFATKATIKTRPWLN
;
A
#
# COMPACT_ATOMS: atom_id res chain seq x y z
N MET A 1 34.89 26.06 -53.46
CA MET A 1 33.95 25.67 -52.42
C MET A 1 33.77 24.15 -52.51
N GLN A 2 34.38 23.42 -51.57
CA GLN A 2 34.22 21.96 -51.45
C GLN A 2 32.94 21.66 -50.66
N PRO A 3 32.22 20.57 -50.95
CA PRO A 3 31.03 20.17 -50.19
C PRO A 3 31.42 19.49 -48.88
N PRO A 4 30.54 19.53 -47.83
CA PRO A 4 30.88 19.02 -46.51
C PRO A 4 30.85 17.49 -46.43
N HIS A 5 31.80 16.95 -45.70
CA HIS A 5 31.94 15.53 -45.38
C HIS A 5 30.78 15.01 -44.55
N THR A 6 30.16 13.93 -45.00
CA THR A 6 29.21 13.11 -44.23
C THR A 6 29.98 12.25 -43.21
N PRO A 7 29.57 12.20 -41.94
CA PRO A 7 30.17 11.26 -40.97
C PRO A 7 29.67 9.83 -41.24
N GLN A 8 30.60 8.92 -41.49
CA GLN A 8 30.34 7.48 -41.51
C GLN A 8 29.98 7.01 -40.07
N SER A 9 28.76 6.51 -39.92
CA SER A 9 28.34 5.80 -38.70
C SER A 9 29.01 4.43 -38.65
N THR A 10 29.99 4.27 -37.78
CA THR A 10 30.48 2.97 -37.37
C THR A 10 29.40 2.33 -36.48
N GLN A 11 28.59 1.46 -37.07
CA GLN A 11 27.78 0.51 -36.31
C GLN A 11 28.71 -0.49 -35.62
N SER A 12 28.96 -0.31 -34.33
CA SER A 12 29.46 -1.37 -33.47
C SER A 12 28.29 -2.31 -33.16
N THR A 13 28.21 -3.41 -33.88
CA THR A 13 27.42 -4.58 -33.53
C THR A 13 28.01 -5.16 -32.23
N GLN A 14 27.60 -4.67 -31.07
CA GLN A 14 27.69 -5.44 -29.84
C GLN A 14 26.61 -6.53 -29.94
N SER A 15 27.05 -7.75 -30.23
CA SER A 15 26.27 -8.95 -30.02
C SER A 15 26.01 -9.06 -28.50
N THR A 16 24.84 -8.65 -28.06
CA THR A 16 24.30 -9.06 -26.76
C THR A 16 24.22 -10.59 -26.81
N GLN A 17 25.17 -11.26 -26.19
CA GLN A 17 25.01 -12.67 -25.85
C GLN A 17 23.74 -12.76 -25.00
N ALA A 18 22.71 -13.37 -25.56
CA ALA A 18 21.52 -13.77 -24.80
C ALA A 18 22.02 -14.67 -23.66
N THR A 19 21.99 -14.16 -22.44
CA THR A 19 22.28 -14.94 -21.24
C THR A 19 21.24 -16.04 -21.19
N HIS A 20 21.66 -17.28 -21.43
CA HIS A 20 20.78 -18.45 -21.44
C HIS A 20 20.24 -18.65 -20.04
N VAL A 21 19.00 -18.23 -19.79
CA VAL A 21 18.32 -18.46 -18.50
C VAL A 21 18.17 -19.96 -18.32
N PRO A 22 18.79 -20.59 -17.29
CA PRO A 22 18.62 -22.02 -17.04
C PRO A 22 17.21 -22.27 -16.48
N TYR A 23 16.47 -23.18 -17.13
CA TYR A 23 15.12 -23.59 -16.69
C TYR A 23 15.12 -24.96 -16.05
N ILE A 24 14.12 -25.18 -15.18
CA ILE A 24 13.74 -26.48 -14.65
C ILE A 24 12.38 -26.84 -15.24
N GLN A 25 12.31 -28.02 -15.85
CA GLN A 25 11.05 -28.54 -16.45
C GLN A 25 10.09 -29.02 -15.35
N LYS A 26 8.84 -28.55 -15.41
CA LYS A 26 7.72 -28.97 -14.55
C LYS A 26 6.48 -29.27 -15.41
N GLY A 27 6.42 -30.46 -15.97
CA GLY A 27 5.37 -30.80 -16.95
C GLY A 27 5.44 -29.93 -18.20
N ARG A 28 4.38 -29.17 -18.49
CA ARG A 28 4.34 -28.17 -19.59
C ARG A 28 5.05 -26.87 -19.27
N LEU A 29 5.47 -26.65 -18.01
CA LEU A 29 6.13 -25.43 -17.57
C LEU A 29 7.64 -25.57 -17.68
N LYS A 30 8.31 -24.47 -18.05
CA LYS A 30 9.74 -24.25 -17.81
C LYS A 30 9.86 -23.07 -16.84
N VAL A 31 10.35 -23.33 -15.63
CA VAL A 31 10.50 -22.33 -14.58
C VAL A 31 11.97 -21.95 -14.47
N ALA A 32 12.28 -20.66 -14.47
CA ALA A 32 13.65 -20.18 -14.28
C ALA A 32 14.24 -20.80 -13.01
N LYS A 33 15.43 -21.37 -13.11
CA LYS A 33 16.04 -22.19 -12.04
C LYS A 33 16.14 -21.46 -10.70
N GLN A 34 16.41 -20.16 -10.72
CA GLN A 34 16.51 -19.37 -9.50
C GLN A 34 15.14 -19.26 -8.82
N LEU A 35 14.10 -18.94 -9.58
CA LEU A 35 12.73 -18.82 -9.08
C LEU A 35 12.21 -20.17 -8.57
N GLU A 36 12.43 -21.27 -9.33
CA GLU A 36 11.99 -22.61 -8.92
C GLU A 36 12.66 -23.05 -7.61
N ARG A 37 13.98 -22.81 -7.47
CA ARG A 37 14.69 -23.14 -6.25
C ARG A 37 14.17 -22.33 -5.05
N PHE A 38 13.97 -21.03 -5.23
CA PHE A 38 13.41 -20.18 -4.20
C PHE A 38 12.01 -20.69 -3.76
N ILE A 39 11.13 -20.99 -4.71
CA ILE A 39 9.80 -21.51 -4.40
C ILE A 39 9.90 -22.86 -3.66
N THR A 40 10.71 -23.78 -4.15
CA THR A 40 10.81 -25.13 -3.60
C THR A 40 11.49 -25.19 -2.23
N HIS A 41 12.54 -24.39 -2.01
CA HIS A 41 13.36 -24.50 -0.81
C HIS A 41 13.05 -23.46 0.27
N ASP A 42 12.55 -22.27 -0.11
CA ASP A 42 12.34 -21.17 0.83
C ASP A 42 10.84 -20.91 1.10
N VAL A 43 9.97 -21.06 0.07
CA VAL A 43 8.54 -20.76 0.18
C VAL A 43 7.72 -21.98 0.57
N LEU A 44 7.86 -23.12 -0.12
CA LEU A 44 7.04 -24.32 0.12
C LEU A 44 7.22 -24.95 1.51
N PRO A 45 8.39 -24.92 2.15
CA PRO A 45 8.52 -25.43 3.53
C PRO A 45 7.55 -24.75 4.49
N GLY A 46 6.62 -25.53 5.05
CA GLY A 46 5.57 -25.05 5.94
C GLY A 46 4.30 -24.53 5.24
N ALA A 47 4.25 -24.49 3.91
CA ALA A 47 3.07 -24.03 3.17
C ALA A 47 1.98 -25.11 2.95
N GLU A 48 2.16 -26.33 3.50
CA GLU A 48 1.22 -27.45 3.37
C GLU A 48 0.85 -27.77 1.91
N LEU A 49 1.85 -27.73 1.02
CA LEU A 49 1.70 -28.01 -0.41
C LEU A 49 3.01 -28.59 -0.95
N SER A 50 2.93 -29.63 -1.77
CA SER A 50 4.09 -30.18 -2.47
C SER A 50 4.43 -29.36 -3.72
N ALA A 51 5.70 -29.38 -4.14
CA ALA A 51 6.12 -28.73 -5.38
C ALA A 51 5.43 -29.32 -6.60
N ASP A 52 5.26 -30.63 -6.64
CA ASP A 52 4.62 -31.31 -7.77
C ASP A 52 3.14 -30.96 -7.89
N ASP A 53 2.41 -30.93 -6.76
CA ASP A 53 0.99 -30.50 -6.75
C ASP A 53 0.86 -29.02 -7.14
N LEU A 54 1.74 -28.15 -6.65
CA LEU A 54 1.73 -26.74 -7.01
C LEU A 54 1.84 -26.55 -8.51
N TRP A 55 2.91 -27.11 -9.11
CA TRP A 55 3.18 -26.91 -10.52
C TRP A 55 2.17 -27.61 -11.43
N ALA A 56 1.67 -28.79 -11.06
CA ALA A 56 0.62 -29.48 -11.81
C ALA A 56 -0.67 -28.66 -11.82
N LYS A 57 -1.20 -28.29 -10.64
CA LYS A 57 -2.43 -27.50 -10.53
C LYS A 57 -2.31 -26.12 -11.22
N PHE A 58 -1.17 -25.45 -11.08
CA PHE A 58 -0.95 -24.18 -11.76
C PHE A 58 -0.95 -24.35 -13.27
N SER A 59 -0.21 -25.36 -13.79
CA SER A 59 -0.18 -25.68 -15.23
C SER A 59 -1.58 -25.92 -15.81
N ASP A 60 -2.45 -26.59 -15.06
CA ASP A 60 -3.82 -26.91 -15.49
C ASP A 60 -4.72 -25.66 -15.61
N THR A 61 -4.42 -24.59 -14.87
CA THR A 61 -5.19 -23.35 -14.92
C THR A 61 -4.78 -22.42 -16.06
N LEU A 62 -3.55 -22.52 -16.54
CA LEU A 62 -2.97 -21.57 -17.49
C LEU A 62 -3.68 -21.47 -18.83
N PRO A 63 -4.12 -22.56 -19.48
CA PRO A 63 -4.79 -22.44 -20.79
C PRO A 63 -5.99 -21.50 -20.78
N GLU A 64 -6.84 -21.59 -19.74
CA GLU A 64 -8.00 -20.72 -19.57
C GLU A 64 -7.58 -19.28 -19.28
N LEU A 65 -6.67 -19.08 -18.30
CA LEU A 65 -6.23 -17.74 -17.88
C LEU A 65 -5.51 -17.00 -19.01
N LEU A 66 -4.62 -17.67 -19.76
CA LEU A 66 -3.89 -17.08 -20.87
C LEU A 66 -4.82 -16.66 -22.00
N SER A 67 -5.80 -17.53 -22.35
CA SER A 67 -6.77 -17.25 -23.41
C SER A 67 -7.66 -16.04 -23.07
N ILE A 68 -8.19 -15.97 -21.85
CA ILE A 68 -9.03 -14.85 -21.41
C ILE A 68 -8.22 -13.55 -21.38
N ASN A 69 -7.01 -13.59 -20.80
CA ASN A 69 -6.14 -12.41 -20.72
C ASN A 69 -5.82 -11.85 -22.12
N GLN A 70 -5.47 -12.74 -23.04
CA GLN A 70 -5.20 -12.36 -24.44
C GLN A 70 -6.41 -11.66 -25.07
N SER A 71 -7.61 -12.25 -24.93
CA SER A 71 -8.85 -11.68 -25.48
C SER A 71 -9.17 -10.29 -24.89
N LEU A 72 -8.89 -10.07 -23.61
CA LEU A 72 -9.07 -8.77 -22.95
C LEU A 72 -8.11 -7.70 -23.52
N LEU A 73 -6.86 -8.09 -23.76
CA LEU A 73 -5.87 -7.19 -24.39
C LEU A 73 -6.23 -6.86 -25.83
N GLU A 74 -6.69 -7.84 -26.61
CA GLU A 74 -7.20 -7.63 -27.97
C GLU A 74 -8.40 -6.67 -27.98
N LYS A 75 -9.29 -6.80 -26.99
CA LYS A 75 -10.40 -5.87 -26.81
C LYS A 75 -9.92 -4.44 -26.54
N ARG A 76 -8.87 -4.24 -25.71
CA ARG A 76 -8.28 -2.89 -25.51
C ARG A 76 -7.86 -2.28 -26.87
N VAL A 77 -7.12 -3.04 -27.67
CA VAL A 77 -6.62 -2.59 -28.99
C VAL A 77 -7.79 -2.25 -29.91
N SER A 78 -8.80 -3.13 -30.00
CA SER A 78 -9.98 -2.91 -30.83
C SER A 78 -10.76 -1.66 -30.44
N LEU A 79 -11.02 -1.46 -29.16
CA LEU A 79 -11.72 -0.26 -28.66
C LEU A 79 -10.95 1.02 -28.97
N GLN A 80 -9.62 1.02 -28.78
CA GLN A 80 -8.79 2.18 -29.11
C GLN A 80 -8.82 2.49 -30.61
N GLN A 81 -8.74 1.48 -31.47
CA GLN A 81 -8.85 1.66 -32.91
C GLN A 81 -10.19 2.30 -33.34
N HIS A 82 -11.30 1.87 -32.74
CA HIS A 82 -12.61 2.48 -32.99
C HIS A 82 -12.67 3.94 -32.54
N ILE A 83 -12.09 4.26 -31.38
CA ILE A 83 -12.01 5.62 -30.88
C ILE A 83 -11.14 6.50 -31.78
N ASP A 84 -9.98 6.01 -32.21
CA ASP A 84 -9.08 6.73 -33.10
C ASP A 84 -9.75 7.05 -34.43
N LEU A 85 -10.45 6.10 -35.03
CA LEU A 85 -11.22 6.29 -36.29
C LEU A 85 -12.36 7.29 -36.09
N TYR A 86 -13.03 7.30 -34.96
CA TYR A 86 -14.06 8.26 -34.64
C TYR A 86 -13.50 9.67 -34.46
N CYS A 87 -12.36 9.81 -33.77
CA CYS A 87 -11.75 11.09 -33.43
C CYS A 87 -10.96 11.74 -34.57
N SER A 88 -10.22 10.96 -35.38
CA SER A 88 -9.26 11.44 -36.35
C SER A 88 -9.83 12.47 -37.36
N PRO A 89 -11.06 12.35 -37.90
CA PRO A 89 -11.58 13.35 -38.82
C PRO A 89 -12.15 14.59 -38.14
N ARG A 90 -12.18 14.65 -36.81
CA ARG A 90 -12.90 15.67 -36.03
C ARG A 90 -11.95 16.64 -35.37
N GLN A 91 -12.24 17.94 -35.46
CA GLN A 91 -11.54 18.98 -34.70
C GLN A 91 -12.23 19.29 -33.36
N ALA A 92 -13.49 18.89 -33.20
CA ALA A 92 -14.27 19.00 -31.98
C ALA A 92 -15.27 17.85 -31.89
N ILE A 93 -15.62 17.45 -30.69
CA ILE A 93 -16.56 16.37 -30.42
C ILE A 93 -17.81 16.94 -29.72
N ASN A 94 -18.99 16.55 -30.23
CA ASN A 94 -20.24 16.68 -29.50
C ASN A 94 -20.25 15.60 -28.40
N THR A 95 -20.36 16.02 -27.15
CA THR A 95 -20.29 15.12 -25.99
C THR A 95 -21.37 14.06 -26.01
N GLN A 96 -22.59 14.40 -26.43
CA GLN A 96 -23.71 13.45 -26.46
C GLN A 96 -23.55 12.40 -27.55
N GLU A 97 -23.13 12.82 -28.76
CA GLU A 97 -22.86 11.90 -29.87
C GLU A 97 -21.69 10.96 -29.53
N TYR A 98 -20.66 11.48 -28.89
CA TYR A 98 -19.51 10.67 -28.45
C TYR A 98 -19.90 9.66 -27.37
N LYS A 99 -20.73 10.07 -26.42
CA LYS A 99 -21.27 9.15 -25.41
C LYS A 99 -22.08 8.02 -26.05
N THR A 100 -22.94 8.33 -27.03
CA THR A 100 -23.70 7.33 -27.79
C THR A 100 -22.75 6.36 -28.50
N PHE A 101 -21.76 6.89 -29.23
CA PHE A 101 -20.75 6.07 -29.90
C PHE A 101 -20.00 5.16 -28.95
N LEU A 102 -19.52 5.68 -27.78
CA LEU A 102 -18.83 4.87 -26.79
C LEU A 102 -19.71 3.76 -26.21
N THR A 103 -21.02 4.00 -26.12
CA THR A 103 -21.99 2.98 -25.70
C THR A 103 -22.19 1.91 -26.77
N GLU A 104 -22.30 2.31 -28.05
CA GLU A 104 -22.47 1.40 -29.19
C GLU A 104 -21.29 0.45 -29.37
N ILE A 105 -20.07 0.92 -29.17
CA ILE A 105 -18.87 0.06 -29.24
C ILE A 105 -18.61 -0.75 -27.96
N GLY A 106 -19.42 -0.57 -26.92
CA GLY A 106 -19.28 -1.26 -25.63
C GLY A 106 -18.14 -0.74 -24.74
N TYR A 107 -17.63 0.47 -25.01
CA TYR A 107 -16.66 1.15 -24.13
C TYR A 107 -17.34 1.63 -22.85
N LEU A 108 -18.53 2.23 -22.98
CA LEU A 108 -19.42 2.52 -21.86
C LEU A 108 -20.43 1.38 -21.74
N GLN A 109 -20.55 0.84 -20.54
CA GLN A 109 -21.51 -0.19 -20.21
C GLN A 109 -22.71 0.38 -19.48
N ALA A 110 -23.84 -0.33 -19.53
CA ALA A 110 -25.00 0.02 -18.74
C ALA A 110 -24.64 -0.02 -17.25
N GLN A 111 -25.06 1.01 -16.51
CA GLN A 111 -24.87 1.03 -15.07
C GLN A 111 -25.70 -0.10 -14.43
N PRO A 112 -25.09 -0.96 -13.60
CA PRO A 112 -25.82 -2.03 -12.94
C PRO A 112 -26.82 -1.48 -11.90
N ASP A 113 -27.82 -2.29 -11.57
CA ASP A 113 -28.70 -2.03 -10.44
C ASP A 113 -27.92 -1.88 -9.13
N ASP A 114 -28.59 -1.42 -8.08
CA ASP A 114 -27.97 -1.32 -6.77
C ASP A 114 -27.66 -2.70 -6.19
N PHE A 115 -26.49 -2.80 -5.57
CA PHE A 115 -26.00 -4.02 -4.96
C PHE A 115 -25.28 -3.69 -3.66
N HIS A 116 -24.99 -4.72 -2.86
CA HIS A 116 -24.18 -4.61 -1.66
C HIS A 116 -22.80 -5.24 -1.88
N ILE A 117 -21.78 -4.66 -1.24
CA ILE A 117 -20.47 -5.28 -1.12
C ILE A 117 -20.56 -6.34 -0.02
N ASN A 118 -20.18 -7.58 -0.35
CA ASN A 118 -20.30 -8.74 0.53
C ASN A 118 -18.95 -9.18 1.09
N THR A 119 -17.88 -8.38 0.90
CA THR A 119 -16.54 -8.71 1.39
C THR A 119 -16.58 -8.91 2.89
N SER A 120 -16.09 -10.06 3.34
CA SER A 120 -16.03 -10.46 4.75
C SER A 120 -14.59 -10.70 5.20
N ASN A 121 -14.37 -10.91 6.49
CA ASN A 121 -13.04 -11.14 7.07
C ASN A 121 -12.04 -10.04 6.69
N VAL A 122 -12.42 -8.78 6.92
CA VAL A 122 -11.59 -7.60 6.64
C VAL A 122 -11.05 -7.05 7.95
N ASP A 123 -9.74 -6.80 8.00
CA ASP A 123 -9.08 -6.23 9.16
C ASP A 123 -9.57 -4.81 9.47
N SER A 124 -9.51 -4.43 10.74
CA SER A 124 -10.03 -3.15 11.24
C SER A 124 -9.35 -1.95 10.61
N GLU A 125 -8.08 -2.08 10.25
CA GLU A 125 -7.28 -1.07 9.55
C GLU A 125 -7.87 -0.63 8.21
N ILE A 126 -8.72 -1.48 7.63
CA ILE A 126 -9.43 -1.21 6.38
C ILE A 126 -10.90 -0.91 6.65
N ALA A 127 -11.54 -1.74 7.51
CA ALA A 127 -12.99 -1.73 7.65
C ALA A 127 -13.51 -0.57 8.52
N THR A 128 -12.76 -0.14 9.55
CA THR A 128 -13.26 0.77 10.60
C THR A 128 -12.29 1.87 11.01
N MET A 129 -11.06 1.85 10.53
CA MET A 129 -10.04 2.85 10.83
C MET A 129 -9.73 3.65 9.56
N ALA A 130 -9.66 4.98 9.68
CA ALA A 130 -9.30 5.86 8.59
C ALA A 130 -7.92 6.47 8.86
N GLY A 131 -6.94 6.14 8.03
CA GLY A 131 -5.58 6.64 8.17
C GLY A 131 -4.79 6.58 6.87
N PRO A 132 -3.59 7.15 6.84
CA PRO A 132 -2.72 7.13 5.68
C PRO A 132 -2.37 5.71 5.23
N GLN A 133 -2.26 5.54 3.92
CA GLN A 133 -1.72 4.36 3.27
C GLN A 133 -0.41 4.71 2.58
N LEU A 134 0.64 3.94 2.80
CA LEU A 134 1.93 4.11 2.12
C LEU A 134 2.04 3.15 0.94
N VAL A 135 2.83 3.55 -0.06
CA VAL A 135 3.28 2.69 -1.16
C VAL A 135 4.80 2.73 -1.18
N VAL A 136 5.44 1.57 -1.26
CA VAL A 136 6.90 1.44 -1.18
C VAL A 136 7.41 0.35 -2.13
N PRO A 137 8.54 0.56 -2.84
CA PRO A 137 9.15 -0.47 -3.68
C PRO A 137 9.67 -1.63 -2.82
N ILE A 138 9.14 -2.83 -3.06
CA ILE A 138 9.47 -4.00 -2.24
C ILE A 138 10.87 -4.57 -2.54
N ASN A 139 11.46 -4.28 -3.70
CA ASN A 139 12.82 -4.69 -4.02
C ASN A 139 13.88 -4.02 -3.13
N ASN A 140 13.52 -2.98 -2.38
CA ASN A 140 14.37 -2.33 -1.38
C ASN A 140 13.93 -2.70 0.03
N ALA A 141 14.59 -3.71 0.63
CA ALA A 141 14.27 -4.22 1.97
C ALA A 141 14.24 -3.12 3.05
N ARG A 142 15.17 -2.13 2.99
CA ARG A 142 15.20 -1.02 3.95
C ARG A 142 13.95 -0.13 3.84
N PHE A 143 13.52 0.18 2.63
CA PHE A 143 12.33 1.00 2.41
C PHE A 143 11.07 0.25 2.84
N ALA A 144 10.98 -1.04 2.51
CA ALA A 144 9.87 -1.89 2.91
C ALA A 144 9.73 -1.99 4.44
N LEU A 145 10.83 -2.23 5.15
CA LEU A 145 10.86 -2.27 6.62
C LEU A 145 10.49 -0.90 7.23
N ASN A 146 11.02 0.20 6.69
CA ASN A 146 10.68 1.53 7.20
C ASN A 146 9.20 1.83 7.03
N ALA A 147 8.61 1.49 5.88
CA ALA A 147 7.19 1.73 5.61
C ALA A 147 6.29 0.84 6.48
N ALA A 148 6.62 -0.44 6.65
CA ALA A 148 5.88 -1.33 7.56
C ALA A 148 5.93 -0.82 9.01
N ASN A 149 7.06 -0.28 9.45
CA ASN A 149 7.25 0.25 10.81
C ASN A 149 6.69 1.67 10.99
N ALA A 150 6.25 2.35 9.92
CA ALA A 150 5.68 3.69 9.98
C ALA A 150 4.25 3.73 10.55
N ARG A 151 3.73 2.60 11.06
CA ARG A 151 2.44 2.60 11.77
C ARG A 151 2.45 3.58 12.93
N TRP A 152 3.57 3.71 13.63
CA TRP A 152 3.71 4.65 14.73
C TRP A 152 4.75 5.70 14.40
N GLY A 153 4.38 6.96 14.52
CA GLY A 153 5.22 8.10 14.20
C GLY A 153 5.15 9.21 15.25
N SER A 154 6.28 9.90 15.45
CA SER A 154 6.38 11.08 16.30
C SER A 154 5.66 12.26 15.67
N LEU A 155 4.67 12.82 16.36
CA LEU A 155 4.04 14.08 15.97
C LEU A 155 5.03 15.24 16.11
N TYR A 156 5.87 15.22 17.14
CA TYR A 156 6.85 16.28 17.38
C TYR A 156 7.89 16.33 16.27
N ASP A 157 8.45 15.19 15.87
CA ASP A 157 9.39 15.13 14.75
C ASP A 157 8.75 15.60 13.43
N ALA A 158 7.52 15.20 13.18
CA ALA A 158 6.79 15.60 11.97
C ALA A 158 6.53 17.11 11.94
N LEU A 159 6.12 17.71 13.06
CA LEU A 159 5.90 19.16 13.18
C LEU A 159 7.21 19.95 13.10
N TYR A 160 8.26 19.45 13.78
CA TYR A 160 9.56 20.11 13.80
C TYR A 160 10.24 20.09 12.43
N GLY A 161 10.10 18.99 11.68
CA GLY A 161 10.75 18.79 10.38
C GLY A 161 9.97 19.35 9.18
N SER A 162 8.74 19.84 9.36
CA SER A 162 7.88 20.33 8.27
C SER A 162 7.66 21.85 8.32
N ASP A 163 6.96 22.39 7.31
CA ASP A 163 6.60 23.81 7.22
C ASP A 163 5.24 24.16 7.84
N ILE A 164 4.60 23.22 8.53
CA ILE A 164 3.35 23.45 9.28
C ILE A 164 3.57 24.56 10.30
N ILE A 165 4.68 24.50 11.06
CA ILE A 165 5.12 25.57 11.96
C ILE A 165 6.05 26.48 11.17
N LYS A 166 5.47 27.60 10.72
CA LYS A 166 6.21 28.59 9.95
C LYS A 166 7.30 29.25 10.81
N GLN A 167 8.49 29.39 10.25
CA GLN A 167 9.64 30.00 10.87
C GLN A 167 10.17 31.13 9.97
N PRO A 168 10.58 32.29 10.52
CA PRO A 168 11.20 33.35 9.72
C PRO A 168 12.48 32.84 9.03
N PRO A 169 12.80 33.34 7.81
CA PRO A 169 13.98 32.89 7.05
C PRO A 169 15.32 33.12 7.74
N SER A 170 15.37 34.00 8.75
CA SER A 170 16.58 34.39 9.47
C SER A 170 17.01 33.48 10.62
N SER A 171 16.21 32.49 10.99
CA SER A 171 16.44 31.61 12.15
C SER A 171 17.09 30.28 11.77
N LYS A 172 18.22 30.29 11.05
CA LYS A 172 19.01 29.08 10.81
C LYS A 172 19.97 28.83 11.98
N THR A 173 19.46 28.29 13.08
CA THR A 173 20.30 27.72 14.14
C THR A 173 20.87 26.39 13.70
N LYS A 174 22.16 26.13 13.95
CA LYS A 174 22.73 24.79 13.82
C LYS A 174 22.35 23.98 15.05
N GLY A 175 21.52 22.93 14.85
CA GLY A 175 21.06 22.05 15.92
C GLY A 175 19.61 22.32 16.36
N TYR A 176 19.25 21.87 17.56
CA TYR A 176 17.93 22.03 18.12
C TYR A 176 17.64 23.50 18.46
N ASP A 177 16.51 24.01 18.01
CA ASP A 177 15.99 25.35 18.25
C ASP A 177 14.85 25.26 19.29
N ALA A 178 15.11 25.75 20.50
CA ALA A 178 14.16 25.66 21.62
C ALA A 178 12.89 26.47 21.38
N ASP A 179 12.97 27.65 20.70
CA ASP A 179 11.79 28.47 20.39
C ASP A 179 10.87 27.76 19.38
N ARG A 180 11.47 27.04 18.41
CA ARG A 180 10.71 26.18 17.50
C ARG A 180 10.15 24.98 18.24
N GLY A 181 10.91 24.36 19.13
CA GLY A 181 10.48 23.26 19.99
C GLY A 181 9.26 23.64 20.83
N GLN A 182 9.23 24.83 21.43
CA GLN A 182 8.08 25.30 22.19
C GLN A 182 6.81 25.42 21.33
N LYS A 183 6.94 25.93 20.09
CA LYS A 183 5.80 26.01 19.15
C LYS A 183 5.29 24.60 18.76
N VAL A 184 6.18 23.61 18.66
CA VAL A 184 5.79 22.20 18.42
C VAL A 184 4.98 21.67 19.61
N ILE A 185 5.45 21.89 20.82
CA ILE A 185 4.76 21.51 22.07
C ILE A 185 3.36 22.15 22.11
N ASP A 186 3.27 23.45 21.91
CA ASP A 186 2.00 24.20 21.96
C ASP A 186 1.02 23.72 20.88
N TYR A 187 1.52 23.45 19.67
CA TYR A 187 0.70 22.90 18.58
C TYR A 187 0.15 21.53 18.94
N ALA A 188 1.01 20.62 19.41
CA ALA A 188 0.61 19.25 19.76
C ALA A 188 -0.39 19.25 20.93
N ARG A 189 -0.22 20.10 21.93
CA ARG A 189 -1.17 20.24 23.04
C ARG A 189 -2.52 20.80 22.58
N THR A 190 -2.52 21.81 21.68
CA THR A 190 -3.74 22.31 21.03
C THR A 190 -4.42 21.22 20.22
N TRP A 191 -3.65 20.36 19.54
CA TRP A 191 -4.18 19.22 18.80
C TRP A 191 -4.83 18.20 19.75
N LEU A 192 -4.25 17.96 20.94
CA LEU A 192 -4.87 17.11 21.98
C LEU A 192 -6.24 17.66 22.41
N ASP A 193 -6.42 19.00 22.49
CA ASP A 193 -7.75 19.59 22.75
C ASP A 193 -8.80 19.25 21.69
N VAL A 194 -8.37 19.03 20.46
CA VAL A 194 -9.27 18.64 19.35
C VAL A 194 -9.67 17.17 19.47
N ILE A 195 -8.71 16.27 19.69
CA ILE A 195 -8.97 14.83 19.66
C ILE A 195 -9.46 14.26 20.99
N ALA A 196 -9.06 14.87 22.11
CA ALA A 196 -9.36 14.42 23.48
C ALA A 196 -9.67 15.61 24.40
N PRO A 197 -10.71 16.41 24.10
CA PRO A 197 -11.00 17.62 24.86
C PRO A 197 -11.23 17.34 26.34
N LEU A 198 -10.75 18.27 27.20
CA LEU A 198 -11.01 18.25 28.63
C LEU A 198 -12.46 18.70 28.92
N LYS A 199 -12.97 18.37 30.11
CA LYS A 199 -14.27 18.90 30.58
C LYS A 199 -14.28 20.41 30.68
N THR A 200 -13.15 20.96 31.18
CA THR A 200 -12.87 22.41 31.28
C THR A 200 -11.38 22.63 31.11
N GLY A 201 -10.96 23.82 30.67
CA GLY A 201 -9.56 24.13 30.41
C GLY A 201 -9.02 23.55 29.11
N SER A 202 -7.71 23.47 29.01
CA SER A 202 -6.96 23.04 27.80
C SER A 202 -5.73 22.24 28.18
N HIS A 203 -5.34 21.30 27.33
CA HIS A 203 -4.06 20.59 27.45
C HIS A 203 -2.84 21.53 27.41
N LEU A 204 -2.97 22.72 26.83
CA LEU A 204 -1.94 23.79 26.93
C LEU A 204 -1.62 24.18 28.37
N GLN A 205 -2.58 24.02 29.27
CA GLN A 205 -2.45 24.42 30.68
C GLN A 205 -2.08 23.22 31.59
N SER A 206 -1.86 22.02 31.03
CA SER A 206 -1.58 20.84 31.83
C SER A 206 -0.20 20.90 32.50
N LYS A 207 -0.14 20.50 33.77
CA LYS A 207 1.07 20.33 34.59
C LYS A 207 1.35 18.86 34.93
N GLY A 208 0.36 17.99 34.75
CA GLY A 208 0.51 16.56 35.03
C GLY A 208 -0.69 15.76 34.60
N TYR A 209 -0.46 14.48 34.43
CA TYR A 209 -1.46 13.47 34.05
C TYR A 209 -1.39 12.34 35.07
N THR A 210 -2.53 11.97 35.62
CA THR A 210 -2.64 10.91 36.65
C THR A 210 -3.77 9.96 36.32
N ILE A 211 -3.64 8.72 36.77
CA ILE A 211 -4.67 7.69 36.59
C ILE A 211 -5.23 7.34 37.97
N ASP A 212 -6.53 7.46 38.14
CA ASP A 212 -7.21 7.05 39.35
C ASP A 212 -8.52 6.33 39.02
N ASN A 213 -8.75 5.18 39.68
CA ASN A 213 -9.95 4.36 39.46
C ASN A 213 -10.30 4.11 38.00
N GLY A 214 -9.29 3.83 37.14
CA GLY A 214 -9.44 3.56 35.75
C GLY A 214 -9.80 4.78 34.89
N LYS A 215 -9.63 6.01 35.37
CA LYS A 215 -9.91 7.25 34.71
C LYS A 215 -8.67 8.12 34.65
N LEU A 216 -8.55 8.88 33.55
CA LEU A 216 -7.50 9.85 33.35
C LEU A 216 -7.90 11.21 33.93
N PHE A 217 -7.02 11.79 34.72
CA PHE A 217 -7.13 13.13 35.29
C PHE A 217 -5.94 13.98 34.88
N ILE A 218 -6.19 15.25 34.64
CA ILE A 218 -5.20 16.24 34.23
C ILE A 218 -5.19 17.38 35.25
N THR A 219 -4.03 17.64 35.83
CA THR A 219 -3.81 18.81 36.69
C THR A 219 -3.47 20.01 35.82
N LEU A 220 -4.19 21.10 35.97
CA LEU A 220 -3.99 22.34 35.22
C LEU A 220 -3.08 23.33 35.97
N ALA A 221 -2.69 24.41 35.31
CA ALA A 221 -1.79 25.45 35.86
C ALA A 221 -2.35 26.13 37.10
N ASP A 222 -3.68 26.20 37.26
CA ASP A 222 -4.39 26.74 38.42
C ASP A 222 -4.64 25.72 39.54
N GLU A 223 -3.97 24.56 39.47
CA GLU A 223 -4.10 23.39 40.38
C GLU A 223 -5.47 22.69 40.30
N SER A 224 -6.37 23.09 39.44
CA SER A 224 -7.62 22.34 39.24
C SER A 224 -7.33 21.00 38.56
N VAL A 225 -8.11 19.96 38.96
CA VAL A 225 -8.00 18.61 38.40
C VAL A 225 -9.23 18.32 37.56
N VAL A 226 -9.03 18.05 36.31
CA VAL A 226 -10.10 17.85 35.31
C VAL A 226 -9.94 16.49 34.63
N GLY A 227 -11.05 15.92 34.14
CA GLY A 227 -11.01 14.71 33.31
C GLY A 227 -11.30 15.00 31.85
N LEU A 228 -11.18 13.99 31.00
CA LEU A 228 -11.59 14.07 29.62
C LEU A 228 -13.11 14.32 29.52
N LYS A 229 -13.54 15.10 28.53
CA LYS A 229 -14.97 15.28 28.21
C LYS A 229 -15.63 13.94 27.88
N THR A 230 -14.92 13.05 27.18
CA THR A 230 -15.31 11.67 26.90
C THR A 230 -14.34 10.71 27.58
N PRO A 231 -14.63 10.24 28.81
CA PRO A 231 -13.68 9.42 29.57
C PRO A 231 -13.26 8.13 28.88
N ALA A 232 -14.12 7.54 28.02
CA ALA A 232 -13.84 6.31 27.27
C ALA A 232 -12.72 6.46 26.21
N GLN A 233 -12.26 7.68 25.93
CA GLN A 233 -11.12 7.90 25.07
C GLN A 233 -9.79 7.47 25.71
N PHE A 234 -9.69 7.46 27.03
CA PHE A 234 -8.57 6.84 27.73
C PHE A 234 -8.70 5.33 27.65
N THR A 235 -7.78 4.68 26.93
CA THR A 235 -7.84 3.23 26.65
C THR A 235 -6.75 2.43 27.33
N GLY A 236 -5.66 3.06 27.76
CA GLY A 236 -4.57 2.35 28.41
C GLY A 236 -3.36 3.23 28.74
N TYR A 237 -2.34 2.59 29.27
CA TYR A 237 -1.10 3.24 29.68
C TYR A 237 0.08 2.24 29.70
N GLN A 238 1.29 2.77 29.83
CA GLN A 238 2.51 2.03 30.15
C GLN A 238 3.13 2.60 31.43
N GLY A 239 3.88 1.79 32.17
CA GLY A 239 4.44 2.17 33.47
C GLY A 239 3.51 1.80 34.61
N THR A 240 3.47 2.62 35.65
CA THR A 240 2.55 2.43 36.80
C THR A 240 1.43 3.49 36.78
N ILE A 241 0.41 3.28 37.60
CA ILE A 241 -0.70 4.24 37.74
C ILE A 241 -0.19 5.58 38.30
N GLU A 242 0.78 5.53 39.20
CA GLU A 242 1.36 6.70 39.88
C GLU A 242 2.36 7.43 38.97
N GLN A 243 3.06 6.69 38.08
CA GLN A 243 4.07 7.23 37.18
C GLN A 243 3.93 6.59 35.80
N PRO A 244 2.91 6.97 35.03
CA PRO A 244 2.78 6.49 33.67
C PRO A 244 3.92 7.03 32.81
N ILE A 245 4.56 6.14 32.03
CA ILE A 245 5.52 6.54 31.00
C ILE A 245 4.83 6.88 29.70
N CYS A 246 3.64 6.38 29.48
CA CYS A 246 2.74 6.89 28.45
C CYS A 246 1.27 6.70 28.79
N ILE A 247 0.42 7.51 28.18
CA ILE A 247 -1.04 7.42 28.20
C ILE A 247 -1.53 7.23 26.79
N LEU A 248 -2.43 6.26 26.60
CA LEU A 248 -3.01 5.92 25.32
C LEU A 248 -4.43 6.48 25.21
N ILE A 249 -4.62 7.38 24.25
CA ILE A 249 -5.90 8.00 23.90
C ILE A 249 -6.39 7.42 22.58
N LYS A 250 -7.70 7.13 22.48
CA LYS A 250 -8.34 6.67 21.26
C LYS A 250 -9.34 7.71 20.72
N HIS A 251 -9.18 8.03 19.42
CA HIS A 251 -10.07 8.92 18.69
C HIS A 251 -10.30 8.38 17.28
N ASN A 252 -11.56 8.28 16.84
CA ASN A 252 -11.91 7.71 15.53
C ASN A 252 -11.27 6.35 15.23
N ASN A 253 -11.21 5.49 16.24
CA ASN A 253 -10.54 4.17 16.23
C ASN A 253 -9.02 4.18 16.06
N ILE A 254 -8.37 5.34 16.03
CA ILE A 254 -6.93 5.53 15.96
C ILE A 254 -6.40 5.95 17.33
N HIS A 255 -5.19 5.51 17.68
CA HIS A 255 -4.58 5.81 18.96
C HIS A 255 -3.53 6.92 18.87
N ALA A 256 -3.49 7.73 19.91
CA ALA A 256 -2.41 8.67 20.19
C ALA A 256 -1.79 8.32 21.56
N GLU A 257 -0.47 8.24 21.60
CA GLU A 257 0.31 7.89 22.78
C GLU A 257 1.01 9.15 23.29
N ILE A 258 0.59 9.68 24.45
CA ILE A 258 1.25 10.81 25.11
C ILE A 258 2.39 10.24 25.94
N GLN A 259 3.63 10.54 25.60
CA GLN A 259 4.83 9.99 26.23
C GLN A 259 5.44 10.99 27.22
N PHE A 260 5.81 10.51 28.42
CA PHE A 260 6.39 11.31 29.48
C PHE A 260 7.84 10.91 29.76
N ASP A 261 8.74 11.90 29.90
CA ASP A 261 10.13 11.68 30.33
C ASP A 261 10.73 13.00 30.81
N GLN A 262 10.75 13.20 32.10
CA GLN A 262 11.33 14.40 32.75
C GLN A 262 12.83 14.57 32.53
N ASN A 263 13.54 13.53 32.07
CA ASN A 263 14.99 13.59 31.84
C ASN A 263 15.34 13.90 30.38
N SER A 264 14.36 13.85 29.48
CA SER A 264 14.58 14.22 28.07
C SER A 264 14.67 15.72 27.89
N VAL A 265 15.41 16.15 26.84
CA VAL A 265 15.57 17.59 26.51
C VAL A 265 14.21 18.28 26.33
N ILE A 266 13.27 17.61 25.66
CA ILE A 266 11.93 18.15 25.40
C ILE A 266 11.07 18.10 26.68
N GLY A 267 11.07 16.97 27.40
CA GLY A 267 10.28 16.82 28.61
C GLY A 267 10.67 17.79 29.73
N GLN A 268 11.94 18.24 29.81
CA GLN A 268 12.38 19.30 30.72
C GLN A 268 11.81 20.67 30.39
N GLN A 269 11.46 20.92 29.14
CA GLN A 269 10.84 22.18 28.68
C GLN A 269 9.33 22.18 28.85
N ASP A 270 8.73 20.98 28.94
CA ASP A 270 7.30 20.79 29.02
C ASP A 270 6.80 20.77 30.47
N THR A 271 5.78 21.57 30.79
CA THR A 271 5.23 21.69 32.16
C THR A 271 4.67 20.40 32.73
N ALA A 272 4.25 19.46 31.89
CA ALA A 272 3.75 18.14 32.26
C ALA A 272 4.74 17.01 31.95
N ASN A 273 5.99 17.35 31.59
CA ASN A 273 7.05 16.44 31.19
C ASN A 273 6.71 15.58 29.95
N ILE A 274 5.85 16.07 29.06
CA ILE A 274 5.56 15.41 27.80
C ILE A 274 6.79 15.54 26.89
N LYS A 275 7.37 14.41 26.50
CA LYS A 275 8.50 14.38 25.59
C LYS A 275 8.09 14.26 24.12
N ASP A 276 6.94 13.67 23.86
CA ASP A 276 6.41 13.45 22.52
C ASP A 276 4.95 13.00 22.53
N VAL A 277 4.30 13.09 21.40
CA VAL A 277 3.02 12.43 21.12
C VAL A 277 3.23 11.52 19.90
N PHE A 278 3.11 10.21 20.11
CA PHE A 278 3.16 9.22 19.04
C PHE A 278 1.77 8.93 18.50
N LEU A 279 1.64 8.86 17.20
CA LEU A 279 0.37 8.61 16.52
C LEU A 279 0.40 7.25 15.83
N GLU A 280 -0.72 6.52 15.84
CA GLU A 280 -0.98 5.56 14.77
C GLU A 280 -1.08 6.34 13.47
N SER A 281 -0.10 6.18 12.61
CA SER A 281 0.14 6.99 11.43
C SER A 281 -0.20 6.21 10.16
N ALA A 282 0.75 5.44 9.61
CA ALA A 282 0.47 4.60 8.45
C ALA A 282 -0.22 3.30 8.87
N LEU A 283 -1.55 3.23 8.72
CA LEU A 283 -2.32 2.04 9.09
C LEU A 283 -2.10 0.88 8.14
N THR A 284 -1.94 1.17 6.85
CA THR A 284 -1.69 0.19 5.81
C THR A 284 -0.50 0.58 4.94
N THR A 285 0.19 -0.41 4.40
CA THR A 285 1.31 -0.20 3.48
C THR A 285 1.19 -1.14 2.30
N ILE A 286 1.23 -0.61 1.08
CA ILE A 286 1.30 -1.37 -0.15
C ILE A 286 2.76 -1.64 -0.47
N MET A 287 3.18 -2.91 -0.39
CA MET A 287 4.44 -3.40 -0.89
C MET A 287 4.31 -3.57 -2.39
N ASP A 288 5.03 -2.77 -3.16
CA ASP A 288 4.80 -2.62 -4.59
C ASP A 288 5.72 -3.50 -5.42
N CYS A 289 5.14 -4.32 -6.31
CA CYS A 289 5.87 -5.07 -7.33
C CYS A 289 5.77 -4.42 -8.72
N GLU A 290 5.12 -3.26 -8.84
CA GLU A 290 4.72 -2.64 -10.11
C GLU A 290 5.47 -1.31 -10.31
N ASP A 291 4.81 -0.16 -10.40
CA ASP A 291 5.35 1.11 -10.90
C ASP A 291 6.62 1.61 -10.19
N SER A 292 6.78 1.36 -8.91
CA SER A 292 7.97 1.79 -8.15
C SER A 292 9.14 0.80 -8.22
N VAL A 293 8.98 -0.33 -8.93
CA VAL A 293 9.97 -1.41 -9.04
C VAL A 293 10.36 -1.64 -10.50
N ALA A 294 11.65 -1.71 -10.77
CA ALA A 294 12.18 -2.25 -12.02
C ALA A 294 12.61 -3.71 -11.75
N ALA A 295 11.81 -4.69 -12.20
CA ALA A 295 12.09 -6.11 -12.14
C ALA A 295 11.92 -6.68 -13.55
N VAL A 296 13.03 -6.87 -14.25
CA VAL A 296 13.04 -7.15 -15.69
C VAL A 296 13.26 -8.61 -16.02
N ASP A 297 13.72 -9.40 -15.06
CA ASP A 297 14.03 -10.82 -15.24
C ASP A 297 13.65 -11.67 -14.02
N ALA A 298 13.91 -12.97 -14.11
CA ALA A 298 13.63 -13.92 -13.03
C ALA A 298 14.46 -13.65 -11.77
N ALA A 299 15.63 -13.06 -11.86
CA ALA A 299 16.47 -12.76 -10.70
C ALA A 299 15.90 -11.58 -9.92
N ASP A 300 15.51 -10.51 -10.60
CA ASP A 300 14.84 -9.35 -10.03
C ASP A 300 13.52 -9.75 -9.35
N LYS A 301 12.69 -10.55 -10.04
CA LYS A 301 11.43 -11.04 -9.47
C LYS A 301 11.66 -11.93 -8.25
N THR A 302 12.68 -12.77 -8.27
CA THR A 302 13.03 -13.60 -7.10
C THR A 302 13.41 -12.73 -5.91
N LEU A 303 14.19 -11.64 -6.09
CA LEU A 303 14.52 -10.69 -5.02
C LEU A 303 13.26 -10.01 -4.44
N VAL A 304 12.33 -9.59 -5.29
CA VAL A 304 11.03 -9.02 -4.89
C VAL A 304 10.29 -10.01 -3.99
N TYR A 305 10.18 -11.26 -4.41
CA TYR A 305 9.49 -12.31 -3.65
C TYR A 305 10.22 -12.73 -2.37
N GLN A 306 11.56 -12.73 -2.37
CA GLN A 306 12.36 -12.96 -1.15
C GLN A 306 12.07 -11.90 -0.09
N ASN A 307 12.01 -10.63 -0.46
CA ASN A 307 11.66 -9.56 0.46
C ASN A 307 10.22 -9.70 0.98
N TRP A 308 9.27 -10.09 0.12
CA TRP A 308 7.90 -10.37 0.55
C TRP A 308 7.82 -11.52 1.54
N LEU A 309 8.53 -12.62 1.26
CA LEU A 309 8.61 -13.77 2.17
C LEU A 309 9.18 -13.37 3.53
N GLY A 310 10.28 -12.61 3.54
CA GLY A 310 10.91 -12.15 4.78
C GLY A 310 10.03 -11.19 5.58
N LEU A 311 9.20 -10.35 4.93
CA LEU A 311 8.19 -9.52 5.61
C LEU A 311 7.08 -10.38 6.22
N ILE A 312 6.55 -11.35 5.49
CA ILE A 312 5.48 -12.24 5.96
C ILE A 312 5.97 -13.18 7.07
N LYS A 313 7.19 -13.72 6.96
CA LYS A 313 7.80 -14.52 8.03
C LYS A 313 8.30 -13.68 9.20
N GLY A 314 8.47 -12.36 9.01
CA GLY A 314 8.91 -11.43 10.05
C GLY A 314 10.42 -11.48 10.32
N ASP A 315 11.21 -12.06 9.42
CA ASP A 315 12.67 -12.23 9.54
C ASP A 315 13.47 -11.34 8.58
N LEU A 316 12.80 -10.55 7.73
CA LEU A 316 13.49 -9.59 6.86
C LEU A 316 14.30 -8.61 7.70
N THR A 317 15.57 -8.44 7.34
CA THR A 317 16.47 -7.47 7.97
C THR A 317 17.18 -6.63 6.91
N ALA A 318 17.53 -5.39 7.30
CA ALA A 318 18.36 -4.52 6.49
C ALA A 318 19.40 -3.81 7.35
N THR A 319 20.68 -3.96 7.03
CA THR A 319 21.78 -3.30 7.76
C THR A 319 22.11 -1.96 7.10
N ILE A 320 22.16 -0.91 7.91
CA ILE A 320 22.45 0.46 7.49
C ILE A 320 23.68 0.94 8.24
N THR A 321 24.63 1.53 7.49
CA THR A 321 25.78 2.22 8.11
C THR A 321 25.41 3.69 8.34
N SER A 322 25.41 4.13 9.61
CA SER A 322 25.20 5.52 10.00
C SER A 322 26.45 6.01 10.73
N GLY A 323 27.30 6.75 10.03
CA GLY A 323 28.63 7.12 10.52
C GLY A 323 29.52 5.87 10.74
N SER A 324 30.01 5.68 11.96
CA SER A 324 30.79 4.51 12.35
C SER A 324 29.95 3.34 12.90
N LYS A 325 28.61 3.49 13.00
CA LYS A 325 27.74 2.48 13.59
C LYS A 325 26.95 1.74 12.49
N GLN A 326 26.91 0.42 12.63
CA GLN A 326 25.97 -0.41 11.87
C GLN A 326 24.68 -0.57 12.68
N VAL A 327 23.53 -0.30 12.05
CA VAL A 327 22.22 -0.49 12.63
C VAL A 327 21.45 -1.48 11.76
N THR A 328 21.04 -2.60 12.35
CA THR A 328 20.18 -3.57 11.68
C THR A 328 18.73 -3.22 11.96
N ARG A 329 17.95 -3.02 10.90
CA ARG A 329 16.51 -2.82 10.97
C ARG A 329 15.79 -4.14 10.73
N ALA A 330 14.71 -4.33 11.48
CA ALA A 330 13.76 -5.44 11.36
C ALA A 330 12.34 -4.88 11.56
N LEU A 331 11.34 -5.73 11.45
CA LEU A 331 9.95 -5.35 11.81
C LEU A 331 9.86 -5.05 13.30
N ASN A 332 9.12 -4.00 13.66
CA ASN A 332 8.89 -3.63 15.06
C ASN A 332 8.00 -4.68 15.76
N PRO A 333 8.26 -4.99 17.04
CA PRO A 333 7.35 -5.79 17.86
C PRO A 333 6.04 -5.04 18.11
N ASP A 334 5.03 -5.79 18.62
CA ASP A 334 3.79 -5.19 19.09
C ASP A 334 4.04 -4.35 20.33
N ARG A 335 3.30 -3.26 20.47
CA ARG A 335 3.37 -2.33 21.58
C ARG A 335 2.47 -2.83 22.71
N GLN A 336 3.02 -2.97 23.92
CA GLN A 336 2.32 -3.52 25.08
C GLN A 336 1.77 -2.41 25.97
N TYR A 337 0.54 -2.57 26.44
CA TYR A 337 -0.14 -1.62 27.32
C TYR A 337 -0.91 -2.35 28.41
N LEU A 338 -1.26 -1.58 29.45
CA LEU A 338 -2.27 -1.96 30.43
C LEU A 338 -3.54 -1.16 30.14
N SER A 339 -4.69 -1.82 30.18
CA SER A 339 -5.99 -1.17 30.08
C SER A 339 -6.28 -0.29 31.30
N ALA A 340 -7.34 0.52 31.24
CA ALA A 340 -7.83 1.25 32.41
C ALA A 340 -8.19 0.35 33.62
N ALA A 341 -8.47 -0.93 33.39
CA ALA A 341 -8.74 -1.94 34.40
C ALA A 341 -7.47 -2.68 34.89
N GLY A 342 -6.31 -2.46 34.26
CA GLY A 342 -5.05 -3.12 34.56
C GLY A 342 -4.77 -4.40 33.75
N ASP A 343 -5.65 -4.76 32.83
CA ASP A 343 -5.44 -5.93 31.95
C ASP A 343 -4.42 -5.61 30.86
N SER A 344 -3.55 -6.56 30.56
CA SER A 344 -2.56 -6.42 29.47
C SER A 344 -3.21 -6.57 28.11
N PHE A 345 -2.85 -5.71 27.17
CA PHE A 345 -3.20 -5.82 25.77
C PHE A 345 -2.07 -5.28 24.87
N SER A 346 -2.13 -5.61 23.59
CA SER A 346 -1.14 -5.13 22.62
C SER A 346 -1.81 -4.47 21.42
N LEU A 347 -1.07 -3.51 20.82
CA LEU A 347 -1.39 -2.92 19.53
C LEU A 347 -0.25 -3.26 18.55
N SER A 348 -0.59 -3.50 17.28
CA SER A 348 0.42 -3.82 16.28
C SER A 348 1.46 -2.69 16.18
N GLY A 349 2.72 -3.06 16.18
CA GLY A 349 3.84 -2.13 15.92
C GLY A 349 4.06 -1.83 14.45
N ARG A 350 3.29 -2.48 13.56
CA ARG A 350 3.45 -2.47 12.10
C ARG A 350 2.15 -2.13 11.41
N SER A 351 2.24 -1.52 10.22
CA SER A 351 1.09 -1.37 9.33
C SER A 351 0.64 -2.73 8.79
N LEU A 352 -0.66 -2.85 8.49
CA LEU A 352 -1.18 -3.97 7.72
C LEU A 352 -0.61 -3.90 6.31
N MET A 353 0.02 -4.98 5.85
CA MET A 353 0.70 -5.01 4.56
C MET A 353 -0.20 -5.58 3.47
N PHE A 354 -0.24 -4.86 2.35
CA PHE A 354 -0.75 -5.29 1.06
C PHE A 354 0.43 -5.60 0.14
N ILE A 355 0.20 -6.40 -0.88
CA ILE A 355 1.12 -6.58 -2.02
C ILE A 355 0.46 -6.08 -3.29
N ARG A 356 1.11 -5.18 -4.06
CA ARG A 356 0.61 -4.79 -5.38
C ARG A 356 1.29 -5.63 -6.45
N ASN A 357 0.51 -6.51 -7.10
CA ASN A 357 0.95 -7.28 -8.24
C ASN A 357 0.93 -6.40 -9.50
N VAL A 358 1.60 -6.82 -10.58
CA VAL A 358 1.49 -6.12 -11.87
C VAL A 358 0.12 -6.33 -12.53
N GLY A 359 -0.22 -5.49 -13.51
CA GLY A 359 -1.46 -5.56 -14.29
C GLY A 359 -1.56 -6.77 -15.21
N HIS A 360 -2.40 -6.66 -16.24
CA HIS A 360 -2.67 -7.77 -17.19
C HIS A 360 -1.82 -7.73 -18.46
N LEU A 361 -1.06 -6.65 -18.70
CA LEU A 361 -0.40 -6.42 -19.99
C LEU A 361 0.95 -7.15 -20.14
N MET A 362 1.80 -7.06 -19.10
CA MET A 362 3.20 -7.49 -19.21
C MET A 362 3.33 -9.01 -19.19
N THR A 363 4.29 -9.52 -19.99
CA THR A 363 4.71 -10.92 -19.98
C THR A 363 6.07 -11.06 -19.30
N THR A 364 6.39 -12.27 -18.82
CA THR A 364 7.67 -12.61 -18.23
C THR A 364 8.15 -13.96 -18.75
N ASP A 365 9.45 -14.09 -18.95
CA ASP A 365 10.10 -15.34 -19.29
C ASP A 365 10.54 -16.13 -18.04
N ALA A 366 10.31 -15.60 -16.83
CA ALA A 366 10.59 -16.32 -15.59
C ALA A 366 9.84 -17.65 -15.49
N ILE A 367 8.67 -17.77 -16.13
CA ILE A 367 7.92 -19.01 -16.34
C ILE A 367 7.47 -19.04 -17.81
N LEU A 368 7.79 -20.16 -18.48
CA LEU A 368 7.26 -20.45 -19.82
C LEU A 368 6.21 -21.54 -19.73
N PHE A 369 5.15 -21.43 -20.51
CA PHE A 369 4.14 -22.44 -20.73
C PHE A 369 4.14 -22.83 -22.21
N ASP A 370 4.38 -24.11 -22.52
CA ASP A 370 4.61 -24.60 -23.89
C ASP A 370 5.63 -23.72 -24.66
N ASP A 371 6.74 -23.39 -23.99
CA ASP A 371 7.83 -22.56 -24.52
C ASP A 371 7.51 -21.07 -24.75
N LEU A 372 6.34 -20.60 -24.36
CA LEU A 372 5.94 -19.18 -24.49
C LEU A 372 5.92 -18.50 -23.12
N PRO A 373 6.36 -17.23 -23.01
CA PRO A 373 6.26 -16.43 -21.79
C PRO A 373 4.81 -16.32 -21.32
N ILE A 374 4.60 -16.42 -20.00
CA ILE A 374 3.27 -16.20 -19.42
C ILE A 374 3.08 -14.72 -19.04
N TYR A 375 1.83 -14.31 -18.77
CA TYR A 375 1.58 -12.97 -18.21
C TYR A 375 2.11 -12.87 -16.79
N GLU A 376 2.90 -11.83 -16.55
CA GLU A 376 3.57 -11.57 -15.27
C GLU A 376 2.57 -11.45 -14.10
N GLY A 377 1.41 -10.82 -14.34
CA GLY A 377 0.36 -10.68 -13.34
C GLY A 377 -0.26 -12.00 -12.89
N ILE A 378 -0.19 -13.08 -13.70
CA ILE A 378 -0.61 -14.42 -13.32
C ILE A 378 0.46 -15.08 -12.42
N MET A 379 1.74 -14.91 -12.75
CA MET A 379 2.85 -15.36 -11.91
C MET A 379 2.85 -14.65 -10.55
N ASP A 380 2.68 -13.34 -10.53
CA ASP A 380 2.57 -12.58 -9.29
C ASP A 380 1.43 -13.08 -8.41
N ALA A 381 0.24 -13.32 -8.98
CA ALA A 381 -0.90 -13.82 -8.23
C ALA A 381 -0.61 -15.18 -7.58
N LEU A 382 0.09 -16.08 -8.26
CA LEU A 382 0.51 -17.36 -7.68
C LEU A 382 1.51 -17.15 -6.54
N VAL A 383 2.64 -16.49 -6.84
CA VAL A 383 3.79 -16.49 -5.93
C VAL A 383 3.53 -15.61 -4.70
N THR A 384 2.92 -14.43 -4.88
CA THR A 384 2.62 -13.55 -3.75
C THR A 384 1.56 -14.14 -2.83
N SER A 385 0.57 -14.86 -3.37
CA SER A 385 -0.44 -15.55 -2.57
C SER A 385 0.13 -16.79 -1.85
N LEU A 386 1.01 -17.56 -2.50
CA LEU A 386 1.70 -18.69 -1.88
C LEU A 386 2.54 -18.23 -0.69
N ILE A 387 3.29 -17.15 -0.84
CA ILE A 387 4.06 -16.54 0.25
C ILE A 387 3.14 -16.08 1.38
N SER A 388 2.06 -15.38 1.05
CA SER A 388 1.11 -14.85 2.05
C SER A 388 0.35 -15.96 2.79
N LYS A 389 0.29 -17.19 2.23
CA LYS A 389 -0.29 -18.35 2.92
C LYS A 389 0.41 -18.62 4.26
N HIS A 390 1.69 -18.29 4.40
CA HIS A 390 2.42 -18.44 5.67
C HIS A 390 1.81 -17.59 6.79
N ASP A 391 1.28 -16.40 6.49
CA ASP A 391 0.57 -15.58 7.49
C ASP A 391 -0.70 -16.27 7.97
N LEU A 392 -1.49 -16.87 7.05
CA LEU A 392 -2.71 -17.61 7.39
C LEU A 392 -2.43 -18.84 8.24
N LEU A 393 -1.31 -19.52 7.98
CA LEU A 393 -0.85 -20.69 8.72
C LEU A 393 -0.14 -20.37 10.03
N GLY A 394 0.14 -19.09 10.31
CA GLY A 394 0.85 -18.67 11.52
C GLY A 394 2.35 -19.02 11.53
N ASN A 395 2.98 -19.13 10.37
CA ASN A 395 4.40 -19.48 10.23
C ASN A 395 5.34 -18.29 10.42
N GLY A 396 4.81 -17.07 10.60
CA GLY A 396 5.59 -15.86 10.80
C GLY A 396 5.81 -15.52 12.27
N ALA A 397 6.83 -14.70 12.55
CA ALA A 397 7.05 -14.12 13.88
C ALA A 397 5.91 -13.16 14.30
N PHE A 398 5.23 -12.59 13.31
CA PHE A 398 4.10 -11.67 13.51
C PHE A 398 2.98 -12.05 12.55
N LYS A 399 1.75 -11.79 12.95
CA LYS A 399 0.58 -11.98 12.10
C LYS A 399 0.28 -10.68 11.36
N ASN A 400 0.17 -10.74 10.02
CA ASN A 400 -0.18 -9.58 9.21
C ASN A 400 -1.69 -9.32 9.24
N SER A 401 -2.51 -10.30 8.89
CA SER A 401 -3.97 -10.20 8.90
C SER A 401 -4.58 -10.93 10.09
N GLN A 402 -5.20 -10.21 11.01
CA GLN A 402 -5.94 -10.83 12.11
C GLN A 402 -7.25 -11.48 11.64
N ALA A 403 -7.84 -10.94 10.58
CA ALA A 403 -9.05 -11.47 9.95
C ALA A 403 -8.81 -12.70 9.07
N GLY A 404 -7.55 -13.10 8.82
CA GLY A 404 -7.20 -14.26 8.00
C GLY A 404 -7.40 -14.03 6.50
N SER A 405 -7.04 -12.85 6.01
CA SER A 405 -7.14 -12.43 4.61
C SER A 405 -5.78 -12.09 4.01
N ILE A 406 -5.67 -12.23 2.70
CA ILE A 406 -4.52 -11.81 1.89
C ILE A 406 -4.96 -10.63 1.04
N TYR A 407 -4.27 -9.50 1.15
CA TYR A 407 -4.63 -8.26 0.49
C TYR A 407 -3.74 -8.01 -0.72
N ILE A 408 -4.34 -8.02 -1.92
CA ILE A 408 -3.64 -7.80 -3.18
C ILE A 408 -4.21 -6.56 -3.86
N VAL A 409 -3.35 -5.62 -4.22
CA VAL A 409 -3.72 -4.48 -5.07
C VAL A 409 -3.53 -4.89 -6.52
N LYS A 410 -4.56 -4.68 -7.36
CA LYS A 410 -4.51 -4.99 -8.79
C LYS A 410 -4.60 -3.71 -9.60
N PRO A 411 -3.50 -3.29 -10.27
CA PRO A 411 -3.40 -2.04 -11.01
C PRO A 411 -3.85 -2.17 -12.46
N LYS A 412 -4.07 -1.02 -13.10
CA LYS A 412 -4.17 -0.85 -14.57
C LYS A 412 -5.18 -1.76 -15.24
N MET A 413 -6.33 -1.99 -14.61
CA MET A 413 -7.45 -2.73 -15.19
C MET A 413 -8.34 -1.81 -16.02
N HIS A 414 -8.69 -2.22 -17.22
CA HIS A 414 -9.54 -1.48 -18.15
C HIS A 414 -10.97 -2.05 -18.16
N GLY A 415 -11.81 -1.55 -17.28
CA GLY A 415 -13.24 -1.83 -17.23
C GLY A 415 -13.64 -3.12 -16.49
N PRO A 416 -14.96 -3.39 -16.41
CA PRO A 416 -15.51 -4.45 -15.55
C PRO A 416 -15.07 -5.86 -15.91
N GLU A 417 -14.81 -6.15 -17.19
CA GLU A 417 -14.41 -7.49 -17.62
C GLU A 417 -13.00 -7.85 -17.13
N GLU A 418 -12.09 -6.88 -17.09
CA GLU A 418 -10.75 -7.10 -16.54
C GLU A 418 -10.77 -7.23 -15.02
N VAL A 419 -11.70 -6.54 -14.35
CA VAL A 419 -11.92 -6.74 -12.92
C VAL A 419 -12.52 -8.12 -12.65
N ALA A 420 -13.48 -8.57 -13.47
CA ALA A 420 -14.02 -9.92 -13.38
C ALA A 420 -12.95 -10.99 -13.63
N PHE A 421 -12.02 -10.74 -14.54
CA PHE A 421 -10.87 -11.62 -14.76
C PHE A 421 -9.93 -11.65 -13.55
N ALA A 422 -9.72 -10.54 -12.86
CA ALA A 422 -8.95 -10.55 -11.63
C ALA A 422 -9.63 -11.37 -10.53
N ASP A 423 -10.96 -11.33 -10.40
CA ASP A 423 -11.71 -12.19 -9.47
C ASP A 423 -11.58 -13.68 -9.84
N LEU A 424 -11.69 -14.02 -11.15
CA LEU A 424 -11.46 -15.38 -11.63
C LEU A 424 -10.02 -15.84 -11.33
N LEU A 425 -9.01 -15.02 -11.64
CA LEU A 425 -7.62 -15.30 -11.37
C LEU A 425 -7.41 -15.64 -9.88
N PHE A 426 -7.95 -14.81 -8.99
CA PHE A 426 -7.84 -15.04 -7.54
C PHE A 426 -8.56 -16.31 -7.11
N SER A 427 -9.73 -16.60 -7.68
CA SER A 427 -10.46 -17.85 -7.41
C SER A 427 -9.66 -19.08 -7.85
N LYS A 428 -8.95 -19.02 -9.00
CA LYS A 428 -8.06 -20.08 -9.46
C LYS A 428 -6.85 -20.24 -8.53
N MET A 429 -6.24 -19.14 -8.10
CA MET A 429 -5.10 -19.20 -7.17
C MET A 429 -5.51 -19.74 -5.80
N GLU A 430 -6.68 -19.38 -5.28
CA GLU A 430 -7.24 -20.00 -4.07
C GLU A 430 -7.36 -21.52 -4.21
N SER A 431 -7.86 -21.98 -5.34
CA SER A 431 -7.97 -23.42 -5.65
C SER A 431 -6.60 -24.11 -5.73
N VAL A 432 -5.65 -23.54 -6.48
CA VAL A 432 -4.28 -24.06 -6.65
C VAL A 432 -3.58 -24.19 -5.30
N LEU A 433 -3.74 -23.17 -4.44
CA LEU A 433 -3.07 -23.07 -3.15
C LEU A 433 -3.85 -23.70 -1.99
N SER A 434 -5.02 -24.28 -2.28
CA SER A 434 -5.93 -24.84 -1.27
C SER A 434 -6.29 -23.84 -0.17
N LEU A 435 -6.54 -22.59 -0.56
CA LEU A 435 -7.03 -21.53 0.31
C LEU A 435 -8.56 -21.51 0.36
N PRO A 436 -9.19 -21.08 1.46
CA PRO A 436 -10.62 -20.83 1.49
C PRO A 436 -11.02 -19.81 0.43
N ARG A 437 -12.23 -19.98 -0.12
CA ARG A 437 -12.77 -19.04 -1.10
C ARG A 437 -12.83 -17.62 -0.53
N HIS A 438 -12.49 -16.64 -1.35
CA HIS A 438 -12.42 -15.21 -0.98
C HIS A 438 -11.40 -14.88 0.12
N SER A 439 -10.38 -15.72 0.33
CA SER A 439 -9.21 -15.36 1.16
C SER A 439 -8.42 -14.24 0.53
N LEU A 440 -8.32 -14.21 -0.81
CA LEU A 440 -7.65 -13.14 -1.55
C LEU A 440 -8.61 -11.96 -1.71
N LYS A 441 -8.24 -10.82 -1.13
CA LYS A 441 -8.97 -9.55 -1.25
C LYS A 441 -8.36 -8.68 -2.34
N ILE A 442 -9.16 -7.79 -2.92
CA ILE A 442 -8.71 -6.90 -3.99
C ILE A 442 -8.76 -5.42 -3.55
N GLY A 443 -7.62 -4.74 -3.64
CA GLY A 443 -7.58 -3.29 -3.75
C GLY A 443 -7.75 -2.91 -5.22
N LEU A 444 -8.86 -2.29 -5.56
CA LEU A 444 -9.20 -1.91 -6.92
C LEU A 444 -8.63 -0.54 -7.22
N MET A 445 -7.73 -0.47 -8.24
CA MET A 445 -7.20 0.80 -8.71
C MET A 445 -8.13 1.39 -9.78
N ASP A 446 -8.70 2.54 -9.49
CA ASP A 446 -9.46 3.37 -10.44
C ASP A 446 -8.48 4.35 -11.10
N GLU A 447 -7.75 3.89 -12.08
CA GLU A 447 -6.66 4.63 -12.72
C GLU A 447 -6.64 4.53 -14.25
N GLU A 448 -7.64 3.84 -14.83
CA GLU A 448 -7.81 3.77 -16.29
C GLU A 448 -9.17 4.36 -16.68
N ARG A 449 -9.23 5.06 -17.82
CA ARG A 449 -10.43 5.79 -18.27
C ARG A 449 -11.67 4.90 -18.32
N ARG A 450 -11.56 3.69 -18.90
CA ARG A 450 -12.68 2.76 -19.01
C ARG A 450 -13.15 2.23 -17.65
N THR A 451 -12.25 2.11 -16.69
CA THR A 451 -12.61 1.75 -15.30
C THR A 451 -13.33 2.91 -14.61
N SER A 452 -12.82 4.14 -14.67
CA SER A 452 -13.47 5.31 -14.08
C SER A 452 -14.89 5.52 -14.62
N LEU A 453 -15.07 5.37 -15.92
CA LEU A 453 -16.38 5.56 -16.58
C LEU A 453 -17.37 4.43 -16.31
N ASN A 454 -16.92 3.26 -15.87
CA ASN A 454 -17.75 2.09 -15.55
C ASN A 454 -17.54 1.64 -14.09
N LEU A 455 -17.20 2.55 -13.19
CA LEU A 455 -16.70 2.21 -11.85
C LEU A 455 -17.69 1.36 -11.04
N LYS A 456 -19.00 1.66 -11.08
CA LYS A 456 -20.02 0.87 -10.38
C LYS A 456 -20.03 -0.60 -10.86
N ALA A 457 -19.89 -0.82 -12.17
CA ALA A 457 -19.81 -2.18 -12.73
C ALA A 457 -18.49 -2.88 -12.38
N CYS A 458 -17.38 -2.14 -12.31
CA CYS A 458 -16.10 -2.67 -11.82
C CYS A 458 -16.19 -3.14 -10.35
N ILE A 459 -16.81 -2.33 -9.50
CA ILE A 459 -17.02 -2.68 -8.09
C ILE A 459 -17.91 -3.91 -7.98
N GLN A 460 -18.99 -3.99 -8.78
CA GLN A 460 -19.90 -5.14 -8.81
C GLN A 460 -19.16 -6.43 -9.17
N ALA A 461 -18.25 -6.37 -10.16
CA ALA A 461 -17.46 -7.52 -10.59
C ALA A 461 -16.56 -8.09 -9.49
N ALA A 462 -16.16 -7.27 -8.51
CA ALA A 462 -15.31 -7.68 -7.39
C ALA A 462 -16.01 -7.56 -6.02
N LYS A 463 -17.34 -7.47 -5.96
CA LYS A 463 -18.13 -7.15 -4.76
C LYS A 463 -17.88 -8.06 -3.56
N ASP A 464 -17.42 -9.29 -3.81
CA ASP A 464 -17.14 -10.28 -2.77
C ASP A 464 -15.69 -10.24 -2.26
N ARG A 465 -14.83 -9.40 -2.87
CA ARG A 465 -13.39 -9.28 -2.56
C ARG A 465 -12.90 -7.86 -2.34
N VAL A 466 -13.58 -6.84 -2.88
CA VAL A 466 -13.11 -5.45 -2.84
C VAL A 466 -13.02 -4.94 -1.42
N VAL A 467 -11.87 -4.35 -1.07
CA VAL A 467 -11.59 -3.79 0.27
C VAL A 467 -11.33 -2.30 0.24
N PHE A 468 -10.90 -1.75 -0.89
CA PHE A 468 -10.81 -0.32 -1.14
C PHE A 468 -10.83 -0.01 -2.64
N ILE A 469 -11.08 1.24 -2.97
CA ILE A 469 -10.87 1.84 -4.29
C ILE A 469 -9.85 2.95 -4.11
N ASN A 470 -8.85 2.99 -4.98
CA ASN A 470 -7.87 4.07 -5.02
C ASN A 470 -7.93 4.75 -6.39
N THR A 471 -8.23 6.04 -6.41
CA THR A 471 -8.31 6.84 -7.64
C THR A 471 -6.94 7.44 -7.95
N GLY A 472 -6.24 6.85 -8.93
CA GLY A 472 -4.92 7.25 -9.39
C GLY A 472 -4.98 8.24 -10.56
N PHE A 473 -4.84 9.55 -10.31
CA PHE A 473 -5.01 10.53 -11.38
C PHE A 473 -3.83 10.58 -12.37
N LEU A 474 -2.63 10.13 -12.00
CA LEU A 474 -1.45 10.15 -12.87
C LEU A 474 -1.62 9.18 -14.05
N ASP A 475 -1.94 7.92 -13.77
CA ASP A 475 -2.20 6.91 -14.81
C ASP A 475 -3.47 7.26 -15.57
N ARG A 476 -4.52 7.70 -14.87
CA ARG A 476 -5.77 8.15 -15.48
C ARG A 476 -5.55 9.28 -16.49
N THR A 477 -4.66 10.23 -16.19
CA THR A 477 -4.27 11.28 -17.13
C THR A 477 -3.55 10.71 -18.34
N GLY A 478 -2.62 9.78 -18.14
CA GLY A 478 -1.88 9.12 -19.22
C GLY A 478 -2.82 8.36 -20.17
N ASP A 479 -3.76 7.58 -19.64
CA ASP A 479 -4.74 6.85 -20.43
C ASP A 479 -5.72 7.79 -21.16
N GLU A 480 -6.15 8.89 -20.51
CA GLU A 480 -6.98 9.91 -21.16
C GLU A 480 -6.27 10.57 -22.35
N ILE A 481 -4.98 10.91 -22.20
CA ILE A 481 -4.17 11.47 -23.28
C ILE A 481 -4.05 10.46 -24.44
N HIS A 482 -3.74 9.20 -24.14
CA HIS A 482 -3.63 8.15 -25.15
C HIS A 482 -4.96 7.93 -25.87
N THR A 483 -6.05 7.77 -25.12
CA THR A 483 -7.39 7.52 -25.66
C THR A 483 -7.88 8.66 -26.55
N SER A 484 -7.53 9.91 -26.21
CA SER A 484 -8.01 11.12 -26.92
C SER A 484 -6.96 11.72 -27.88
N MET A 485 -5.85 11.01 -28.13
CA MET A 485 -4.68 11.55 -28.87
C MET A 485 -5.03 12.12 -30.25
N GLN A 486 -5.96 11.50 -30.96
CA GLN A 486 -6.39 11.93 -32.31
C GLN A 486 -7.19 13.24 -32.31
N LEU A 487 -7.61 13.76 -31.16
CA LEU A 487 -8.27 15.07 -31.04
C LEU A 487 -7.30 16.23 -30.85
N GLY A 488 -6.00 15.98 -30.71
CA GLY A 488 -4.96 16.99 -30.54
C GLY A 488 -4.45 17.12 -29.12
N ALA A 489 -3.85 18.27 -28.78
CA ALA A 489 -3.19 18.49 -27.50
C ALA A 489 -4.16 18.43 -26.32
N PHE A 490 -3.77 17.70 -25.29
CA PHE A 490 -4.51 17.58 -24.02
C PHE A 490 -4.17 18.75 -23.08
N ALA A 491 -5.04 19.01 -22.12
CA ALA A 491 -4.80 20.05 -21.12
C ALA A 491 -3.62 19.70 -20.21
N THR A 492 -2.92 20.71 -19.69
CA THR A 492 -1.83 20.51 -18.71
C THR A 492 -2.37 19.87 -17.43
N LYS A 493 -1.53 19.13 -16.69
CA LYS A 493 -1.91 18.53 -15.38
C LYS A 493 -2.41 19.58 -14.38
N ALA A 494 -1.83 20.77 -14.38
CA ALA A 494 -2.30 21.86 -13.53
C ALA A 494 -3.74 22.29 -13.89
N THR A 495 -4.06 22.37 -15.19
CA THR A 495 -5.42 22.67 -15.65
C THR A 495 -6.39 21.53 -15.34
N ILE A 496 -5.95 20.27 -15.51
CA ILE A 496 -6.78 19.08 -15.23
C ILE A 496 -7.24 19.07 -13.78
N LYS A 497 -6.36 19.42 -12.81
CA LYS A 497 -6.69 19.49 -11.38
C LYS A 497 -7.82 20.45 -11.03
N THR A 498 -8.15 21.39 -11.93
CA THR A 498 -9.25 22.35 -11.73
C THR A 498 -10.54 21.92 -12.42
N ARG A 499 -10.58 20.74 -13.04
CA ARG A 499 -11.74 20.26 -13.79
C ARG A 499 -12.73 19.53 -12.88
N PRO A 500 -14.05 19.56 -13.23
CA PRO A 500 -15.10 19.00 -12.40
C PRO A 500 -14.96 17.52 -12.04
N TRP A 501 -14.29 16.72 -12.86
CA TRP A 501 -14.14 15.29 -12.62
C TRP A 501 -13.20 14.96 -11.44
N LEU A 502 -12.37 15.92 -11.01
CA LEU A 502 -11.50 15.78 -9.82
C LEU A 502 -12.16 16.32 -8.53
N ASN A 503 -13.22 17.10 -8.67
CA ASN A 503 -13.99 17.67 -7.57
C ASN A 503 -15.22 16.79 -7.27
#